data_e8581a27423574aa855d062c898dba30
#
_entry.id   e8581a27423574aa855d062c898dba30
#
_cell.length_a   1.000
_cell.length_b   1.000
_cell.length_c   1.000
_cell.angle_alpha   90.00
_cell.angle_beta   90.00
_cell.angle_gamma   90.00
#
_symmetry.space_group_name_H-M   'P 1'
#
loop_
_entity.id
_entity.type
_entity.pdbx_description
1 polymer ?
#
loop_
_entity_poly.entity_id
_entity_poly.type
_entity_poly.pdbx_seq_one_letter_code
_entity_poly.pdbx_strand_id
1 'polypeptide(L)'
;MTDQFPKIIFRMNTKLILSIILFVFCSIAVLAGDNPKKSRGKFEASLSINSFYDSNILKYSDKYIERFKNYQDEGRFHINRYDDLVFTYDFEISYSDKLISDLRTVLGAEFDTDMYSYNHIKNWSNYSLYLRQEITNSTSFLFSYSFIPNFYVRHFYDDDWTYYYGFVPESFQPYDFSKDDYSFWVQQYLWNRNTRVRGYFSYSKYLYNEHYTEFDSDDYLYGIRVYQKITKKLSVNLGYKYSISDAKGFDQPNETRQTSDDSDATNYEHIYIAGIEFKLPDVFSLDNDLSFTAQYQEQFFTTKHFLELDPLHSGRYDYNYRFYFNYNLDLFNNFSLTSFFTWMSRKSSTSAKTNRELVSDEKDYSQYQVGMKFNYKIKF
;
A
#
# COMPACT_ATOMS: atom_id res chain seq x y z
N MET A 1 3.62 -40.21 -16.39
CA MET A 1 2.54 -40.06 -15.39
C MET A 1 3.04 -39.02 -14.42
N THR A 2 2.72 -37.76 -14.70
CA THR A 2 3.11 -36.61 -13.91
C THR A 2 1.83 -36.04 -13.33
N ASP A 3 1.79 -36.00 -12.00
CA ASP A 3 0.66 -35.50 -11.21
C ASP A 3 0.38 -34.02 -11.54
N GLN A 4 -0.66 -33.80 -12.32
CA GLN A 4 -1.31 -32.51 -12.41
C GLN A 4 -2.09 -32.29 -11.12
N PHE A 5 -1.47 -31.63 -10.13
CA PHE A 5 -2.24 -31.03 -9.07
C PHE A 5 -2.96 -29.80 -9.65
N PRO A 6 -4.29 -29.75 -9.63
CA PRO A 6 -5.00 -28.53 -10.01
C PRO A 6 -4.58 -27.43 -9.03
N LYS A 7 -3.97 -26.35 -9.51
CA LYS A 7 -3.82 -25.10 -8.75
C LYS A 7 -5.24 -24.61 -8.44
N ILE A 8 -5.77 -24.97 -7.29
CA ILE A 8 -7.00 -24.38 -6.74
C ILE A 8 -6.58 -22.98 -6.32
N ILE A 9 -6.75 -22.02 -7.22
CA ILE A 9 -6.72 -20.61 -6.90
C ILE A 9 -7.97 -20.39 -6.02
N PHE A 10 -7.77 -20.37 -4.71
CA PHE A 10 -8.80 -19.97 -3.75
C PHE A 10 -9.04 -18.45 -3.95
N ARG A 11 -9.80 -18.08 -4.98
CA ARG A 11 -10.48 -16.79 -5.00
C ARG A 11 -11.52 -16.83 -3.87
N MET A 12 -11.11 -16.40 -2.69
CA MET A 12 -12.04 -16.29 -1.59
C MET A 12 -13.16 -15.31 -1.99
N ASN A 13 -14.37 -15.82 -2.07
CA ASN A 13 -15.54 -15.04 -2.44
C ASN A 13 -15.71 -13.91 -1.39
N THR A 14 -15.82 -12.67 -1.84
CA THR A 14 -16.01 -11.47 -0.98
C THR A 14 -17.15 -11.65 0.03
N LYS A 15 -18.20 -12.39 -0.35
CA LYS A 15 -19.32 -12.78 0.54
C LYS A 15 -18.86 -13.72 1.65
N LEU A 16 -17.90 -14.61 1.39
CA LEU A 16 -17.34 -15.52 2.39
C LEU A 16 -16.48 -14.76 3.39
N ILE A 17 -15.65 -13.81 2.92
CA ILE A 17 -14.84 -12.93 3.78
C ILE A 17 -15.76 -12.12 4.70
N LEU A 18 -16.78 -11.45 4.15
CA LEU A 18 -17.76 -10.70 4.94
C LEU A 18 -18.47 -11.59 5.97
N SER A 19 -18.84 -12.81 5.59
CA SER A 19 -19.48 -13.79 6.48
C SER A 19 -18.54 -14.22 7.60
N ILE A 20 -17.25 -14.44 7.32
CA ILE A 20 -16.25 -14.79 8.33
C ILE A 20 -16.04 -13.61 9.30
N ILE A 21 -15.91 -12.40 8.79
CA ILE A 21 -15.81 -11.18 9.60
C ILE A 21 -17.04 -11.04 10.50
N LEU A 22 -18.24 -11.15 9.95
CA LEU A 22 -19.50 -11.08 10.71
C LEU A 22 -19.59 -12.20 11.74
N PHE A 23 -19.19 -13.44 11.39
CA PHE A 23 -19.20 -14.59 12.29
C PHE A 23 -18.21 -14.42 13.45
N VAL A 24 -17.00 -13.92 13.18
CA VAL A 24 -16.00 -13.61 14.22
C VAL A 24 -16.52 -12.54 15.16
N PHE A 25 -17.12 -11.46 14.64
CA PHE A 25 -17.71 -10.40 15.47
C PHE A 25 -18.92 -10.89 16.28
N CYS A 26 -19.81 -11.68 15.69
CA CYS A 26 -20.93 -12.29 16.42
C CYS A 26 -20.44 -13.23 17.52
N SER A 27 -19.40 -14.03 17.26
CA SER A 27 -18.82 -14.94 18.25
C SER A 27 -18.16 -14.18 19.41
N ILE A 28 -17.48 -13.09 19.14
CA ILE A 28 -16.89 -12.21 20.17
C ILE A 28 -18.00 -11.51 20.98
N ALA A 29 -19.07 -11.06 20.35
CA ALA A 29 -20.21 -10.45 21.04
C ALA A 29 -20.92 -11.44 21.99
N VAL A 30 -21.04 -12.71 21.58
CA VAL A 30 -21.61 -13.79 22.42
C VAL A 30 -20.71 -14.11 23.60
N LEU A 31 -19.38 -14.19 23.39
CA LEU A 31 -18.41 -14.44 24.48
C LEU A 31 -18.32 -13.27 25.49
N ALA A 32 -18.62 -12.05 25.06
CA ALA A 32 -18.68 -10.88 25.94
C ALA A 32 -19.95 -10.82 26.80
N GLY A 33 -21.01 -11.57 26.44
CA GLY A 33 -22.34 -11.51 27.07
C GLY A 33 -22.50 -12.22 28.42
N ASP A 34 -21.63 -13.17 28.76
CA ASP A 34 -21.90 -14.13 29.84
C ASP A 34 -21.33 -13.78 31.23
N ASN A 35 -20.75 -12.60 31.48
CA ASN A 35 -20.20 -12.28 32.79
C ASN A 35 -20.49 -10.83 33.26
N PRO A 36 -21.55 -10.56 34.02
CA PRO A 36 -22.00 -9.22 34.38
C PRO A 36 -21.11 -8.46 35.37
N LYS A 37 -20.00 -9.05 35.85
CA LYS A 37 -19.09 -8.44 36.84
C LYS A 37 -17.71 -8.04 36.30
N LYS A 38 -17.38 -8.34 35.02
CA LYS A 38 -16.16 -7.82 34.36
C LYS A 38 -16.47 -6.56 33.59
N SER A 39 -15.54 -5.60 33.61
CA SER A 39 -15.52 -4.43 32.75
C SER A 39 -16.03 -4.79 31.36
N ARG A 40 -17.18 -4.24 30.93
CA ARG A 40 -17.74 -4.47 29.59
C ARG A 40 -16.72 -3.98 28.57
N GLY A 41 -16.35 -4.82 27.62
CA GLY A 41 -15.53 -4.42 26.49
C GLY A 41 -16.14 -3.23 25.75
N LYS A 42 -15.31 -2.49 25.02
CA LYS A 42 -15.73 -1.27 24.31
C LYS A 42 -15.66 -1.54 22.81
N PHE A 43 -16.73 -1.20 22.10
CA PHE A 43 -16.72 -1.13 20.65
C PHE A 43 -16.39 0.29 20.21
N GLU A 44 -15.62 0.40 19.16
CA GLU A 44 -15.33 1.65 18.45
C GLU A 44 -15.52 1.40 16.95
N ALA A 45 -16.25 2.29 16.29
CA ALA A 45 -16.37 2.29 14.83
C ALA A 45 -15.89 3.65 14.29
N SER A 46 -15.17 3.64 13.18
CA SER A 46 -14.80 4.85 12.46
C SER A 46 -15.18 4.75 10.99
N LEU A 47 -15.59 5.89 10.44
CA LEU A 47 -15.82 6.08 9.01
C LEU A 47 -14.97 7.26 8.57
N SER A 48 -14.15 7.05 7.55
CA SER A 48 -13.44 8.13 6.86
C SER A 48 -13.91 8.21 5.41
N ILE A 49 -14.13 9.42 4.95
CA ILE A 49 -14.42 9.72 3.55
C ILE A 49 -13.35 10.69 3.08
N ASN A 50 -12.59 10.30 2.07
CA ASN A 50 -11.56 11.10 1.47
C ASN A 50 -11.95 11.42 0.01
N SER A 51 -11.74 12.66 -0.41
CA SER A 51 -11.93 13.09 -1.80
C SER A 51 -10.70 13.87 -2.22
N PHE A 52 -10.07 13.45 -3.32
CA PHE A 52 -8.86 14.08 -3.82
C PHE A 52 -8.75 14.00 -5.34
N TYR A 53 -8.12 15.02 -5.89
CA TYR A 53 -7.66 15.02 -7.28
C TYR A 53 -6.28 14.37 -7.35
N ASP A 54 -6.11 13.44 -8.31
CA ASP A 54 -4.85 12.77 -8.65
C ASP A 54 -4.44 13.15 -10.07
N SER A 55 -3.27 13.75 -10.22
CA SER A 55 -2.78 14.28 -11.50
C SER A 55 -2.20 13.22 -12.45
N ASN A 56 -1.96 11.97 -11.98
CA ASN A 56 -1.34 10.91 -12.77
C ASN A 56 -1.62 9.52 -12.16
N ILE A 57 -2.83 9.01 -12.36
CA ILE A 57 -3.36 7.80 -11.71
C ILE A 57 -2.61 6.51 -12.03
N LEU A 58 -1.90 6.45 -13.15
CA LEU A 58 -1.11 5.28 -13.56
C LEU A 58 0.40 5.50 -13.41
N LYS A 59 0.81 6.66 -12.88
CA LYS A 59 2.24 7.01 -12.75
C LYS A 59 2.98 6.87 -14.08
N TYR A 60 2.35 7.38 -15.13
CA TYR A 60 2.94 7.42 -16.45
C TYR A 60 4.06 8.47 -16.54
N SER A 61 5.08 8.17 -17.32
CA SER A 61 6.08 9.16 -17.72
C SER A 61 5.47 10.23 -18.63
N ASP A 62 6.16 11.36 -18.77
CA ASP A 62 5.72 12.43 -19.69
C ASP A 62 5.55 11.90 -21.11
N LYS A 63 6.41 10.98 -21.57
CA LYS A 63 6.30 10.29 -22.85
C LYS A 63 4.96 9.58 -23.03
N TYR A 64 4.52 8.82 -22.00
CA TYR A 64 3.23 8.10 -22.09
C TYR A 64 2.04 9.01 -21.96
N ILE A 65 2.11 10.07 -21.15
CA ILE A 65 1.07 11.09 -21.09
C ILE A 65 0.92 11.78 -22.44
N GLU A 66 2.01 12.08 -23.13
CA GLU A 66 2.00 12.67 -24.46
C GLU A 66 1.42 11.71 -25.49
N ARG A 67 1.82 10.42 -25.48
CA ARG A 67 1.24 9.39 -26.34
C ARG A 67 -0.26 9.22 -26.12
N PHE A 68 -0.70 9.20 -24.87
CA PHE A 68 -2.13 9.16 -24.53
C PHE A 68 -2.88 10.35 -25.13
N LYS A 69 -2.38 11.58 -24.99
CA LYS A 69 -2.99 12.79 -25.55
C LYS A 69 -3.05 12.80 -27.07
N ASN A 70 -2.11 12.14 -27.72
CA ASN A 70 -2.00 12.07 -29.18
C ASN A 70 -2.66 10.80 -29.77
N TYR A 71 -3.39 10.01 -28.95
CA TYR A 71 -4.04 8.76 -29.37
C TYR A 71 -3.08 7.75 -30.03
N GLN A 72 -1.85 7.68 -29.50
CA GLN A 72 -0.84 6.72 -29.92
C GLN A 72 -0.91 5.46 -29.05
N ASP A 73 -0.28 4.36 -29.50
CA ASP A 73 -0.26 3.05 -28.80
C ASP A 73 -1.68 2.52 -28.53
N GLU A 74 -2.46 2.29 -29.57
CA GLU A 74 -3.76 1.64 -29.47
C GLU A 74 -3.64 0.31 -28.70
N GLY A 75 -4.56 0.07 -27.74
CA GLY A 75 -4.51 -1.09 -26.85
C GLY A 75 -3.79 -0.85 -25.51
N ARG A 76 -2.87 0.11 -25.42
CA ARG A 76 -2.16 0.40 -24.16
C ARG A 76 -3.02 1.16 -23.15
N PHE A 77 -3.86 2.07 -23.62
CA PHE A 77 -4.56 3.03 -22.75
C PHE A 77 -6.04 2.66 -22.60
N HIS A 78 -6.34 1.85 -21.58
CA HIS A 78 -7.70 1.49 -21.18
C HIS A 78 -8.23 2.44 -20.07
N ILE A 79 -7.92 3.72 -20.20
CA ILE A 79 -8.33 4.80 -19.30
C ILE A 79 -8.99 5.93 -20.10
N ASN A 80 -9.93 6.60 -19.46
CA ASN A 80 -10.59 7.77 -20.06
C ASN A 80 -9.76 9.06 -19.91
N ARG A 81 -8.98 9.13 -18.82
CA ARG A 81 -8.12 10.27 -18.46
C ARG A 81 -6.88 9.75 -17.73
N TYR A 82 -5.75 10.45 -17.84
CA TYR A 82 -4.53 10.16 -17.07
C TYR A 82 -4.59 10.73 -15.64
N ASP A 83 -5.52 11.65 -15.37
CA ASP A 83 -5.84 12.23 -14.06
C ASP A 83 -7.25 11.79 -13.63
N ASP A 84 -7.58 11.91 -12.33
CA ASP A 84 -8.94 11.59 -11.85
C ASP A 84 -9.27 12.30 -10.54
N LEU A 85 -10.57 12.37 -10.24
CA LEU A 85 -11.10 12.64 -8.91
C LEU A 85 -11.39 11.29 -8.23
N VAL A 86 -10.73 11.04 -7.10
CA VAL A 86 -10.82 9.78 -6.38
C VAL A 86 -11.56 9.97 -5.07
N PHE A 87 -12.45 9.04 -4.75
CA PHE A 87 -13.11 8.93 -3.46
C PHE A 87 -12.63 7.69 -2.74
N THR A 88 -12.06 7.85 -1.55
CA THR A 88 -11.72 6.75 -0.66
C THR A 88 -12.75 6.65 0.46
N TYR A 89 -13.21 5.44 0.73
CA TYR A 89 -14.05 5.13 1.88
C TYR A 89 -13.30 4.15 2.77
N ASP A 90 -13.01 4.56 4.01
CA ASP A 90 -12.39 3.70 5.02
C ASP A 90 -13.40 3.44 6.12
N PHE A 91 -13.66 2.20 6.41
CA PHE A 91 -14.49 1.76 7.52
C PHE A 91 -13.68 0.86 8.44
N GLU A 92 -13.66 1.19 9.72
CA GLU A 92 -13.02 0.38 10.76
C GLU A 92 -14.03 0.08 11.87
N ILE A 93 -14.01 -1.15 12.37
CA ILE A 93 -14.69 -1.54 13.61
C ILE A 93 -13.71 -2.29 14.49
N SER A 94 -13.71 -1.96 15.78
CA SER A 94 -12.84 -2.62 16.74
C SER A 94 -13.55 -2.90 18.07
N TYR A 95 -13.10 -3.96 18.72
CA TYR A 95 -13.48 -4.34 20.06
C TYR A 95 -12.26 -4.35 20.97
N SER A 96 -12.36 -3.74 22.13
CA SER A 96 -11.27 -3.69 23.10
C SER A 96 -11.70 -4.16 24.48
N ASP A 97 -10.97 -5.14 25.04
CA ASP A 97 -11.14 -5.65 26.39
C ASP A 97 -9.81 -6.26 26.88
N LYS A 98 -9.82 -6.81 28.07
CA LYS A 98 -8.72 -7.59 28.67
C LYS A 98 -8.89 -9.08 28.35
N LEU A 99 -8.65 -9.48 27.09
CA LEU A 99 -8.94 -10.83 26.61
C LEU A 99 -7.81 -11.83 26.90
N ILE A 100 -6.57 -11.42 26.69
CA ILE A 100 -5.38 -12.31 26.78
C ILE A 100 -4.66 -12.13 28.13
N SER A 101 -4.72 -10.93 28.70
CA SER A 101 -4.04 -10.57 29.95
C SER A 101 -4.86 -9.50 30.67
N ASP A 102 -4.38 -9.05 31.85
CA ASP A 102 -4.99 -7.89 32.54
C ASP A 102 -4.76 -6.55 31.80
N LEU A 103 -4.08 -6.58 30.66
CA LEU A 103 -3.82 -5.44 29.80
C LEU A 103 -4.74 -5.47 28.57
N ARG A 104 -4.84 -4.31 27.91
CA ARG A 104 -5.77 -4.10 26.80
C ARG A 104 -5.40 -4.94 25.59
N THR A 105 -6.37 -5.71 25.12
CA THR A 105 -6.42 -6.37 23.81
C THR A 105 -7.38 -5.62 22.92
N VAL A 106 -7.06 -5.38 21.66
CA VAL A 106 -7.94 -4.82 20.65
C VAL A 106 -7.97 -5.76 19.45
N LEU A 107 -9.17 -6.16 19.06
CA LEU A 107 -9.42 -6.87 17.80
C LEU A 107 -10.14 -5.91 16.87
N GLY A 108 -9.75 -5.84 15.62
CA GLY A 108 -10.39 -4.95 14.66
C GLY A 108 -10.43 -5.52 13.25
N ALA A 109 -11.33 -4.95 12.47
CA ALA A 109 -11.46 -5.17 11.04
C ALA A 109 -11.57 -3.83 10.34
N GLU A 110 -10.92 -3.72 9.18
CA GLU A 110 -10.90 -2.53 8.34
C GLU A 110 -11.30 -2.91 6.92
N PHE A 111 -11.97 -2.01 6.26
CA PHE A 111 -12.32 -2.07 4.84
C PHE A 111 -11.99 -0.72 4.22
N ASP A 112 -11.16 -0.73 3.19
CA ASP A 112 -10.80 0.44 2.41
C ASP A 112 -11.19 0.23 0.95
N THR A 113 -11.63 1.28 0.26
CA THR A 113 -11.87 1.24 -1.18
C THR A 113 -11.61 2.59 -1.82
N ASP A 114 -10.89 2.58 -2.95
CA ASP A 114 -10.76 3.75 -3.82
C ASP A 114 -11.68 3.63 -5.02
N MET A 115 -12.47 4.66 -5.25
CA MET A 115 -13.40 4.78 -6.37
C MET A 115 -12.99 5.95 -7.26
N TYR A 116 -12.63 5.66 -8.49
CA TYR A 116 -12.22 6.63 -9.50
C TYR A 116 -13.43 7.09 -10.28
N SER A 117 -13.62 8.42 -10.42
CA SER A 117 -14.82 9.00 -11.04
C SER A 117 -14.92 8.74 -12.53
N TYR A 118 -13.80 8.70 -13.24
CA TYR A 118 -13.74 8.52 -14.69
C TYR A 118 -13.12 7.17 -15.07
N ASN A 119 -12.20 6.67 -14.29
CA ASN A 119 -11.42 5.47 -14.60
C ASN A 119 -11.78 4.31 -13.67
N HIS A 120 -13.02 3.81 -13.75
CA HIS A 120 -13.54 2.76 -12.86
C HIS A 120 -12.72 1.45 -12.88
N ILE A 121 -11.94 1.21 -13.95
CA ILE A 121 -10.99 0.09 -14.02
C ILE A 121 -9.94 0.14 -12.89
N LYS A 122 -9.68 1.36 -12.35
CA LYS A 122 -8.75 1.58 -11.23
C LYS A 122 -9.36 1.35 -9.85
N ASN A 123 -10.69 1.10 -9.76
CA ASN A 123 -11.31 0.84 -8.47
C ASN A 123 -10.72 -0.40 -7.82
N TRP A 124 -10.38 -0.29 -6.53
CA TRP A 124 -9.83 -1.40 -5.77
C TRP A 124 -10.33 -1.36 -4.32
N SER A 125 -10.22 -2.49 -3.63
CA SER A 125 -10.62 -2.62 -2.23
C SER A 125 -9.61 -3.43 -1.46
N ASN A 126 -9.47 -3.12 -0.16
CA ASN A 126 -8.65 -3.83 0.79
C ASN A 126 -9.47 -4.25 2.01
N TYR A 127 -9.22 -5.43 2.51
CA TYR A 127 -9.86 -6.01 3.69
C TYR A 127 -8.78 -6.36 4.69
N SER A 128 -8.90 -5.86 5.93
CA SER A 128 -7.89 -6.11 6.96
C SER A 128 -8.50 -6.62 8.26
N LEU A 129 -7.76 -7.47 8.94
CA LEU A 129 -8.02 -7.92 10.30
C LEU A 129 -6.79 -7.66 11.15
N TYR A 130 -6.96 -7.20 12.37
CA TYR A 130 -5.81 -6.99 13.24
C TYR A 130 -6.07 -7.37 14.70
N LEU A 131 -5.00 -7.76 15.37
CA LEU A 131 -4.91 -7.98 16.80
C LEU A 131 -3.83 -7.05 17.35
N ARG A 132 -4.19 -6.17 18.28
CA ARG A 132 -3.25 -5.38 19.06
C ARG A 132 -3.30 -5.80 20.52
N GLN A 133 -2.13 -6.09 21.11
CA GLN A 133 -2.01 -6.47 22.52
C GLN A 133 -1.03 -5.54 23.23
N GLU A 134 -1.43 -5.01 24.38
CA GLU A 134 -0.53 -4.38 25.33
C GLU A 134 0.18 -5.47 26.17
N ILE A 135 1.52 -5.46 26.19
CA ILE A 135 2.33 -6.39 27.01
C ILE A 135 2.67 -5.74 28.34
N THR A 136 2.90 -4.43 28.31
CA THR A 136 3.08 -3.58 29.49
C THR A 136 2.36 -2.24 29.24
N ASN A 137 2.34 -1.38 30.24
CA ASN A 137 1.81 -0.02 30.08
C ASN A 137 2.58 0.83 29.04
N SER A 138 3.76 0.40 28.62
CA SER A 138 4.61 1.10 27.65
C SER A 138 4.94 0.30 26.42
N THR A 139 4.64 -1.01 26.38
CA THR A 139 4.96 -1.92 25.28
C THR A 139 3.68 -2.51 24.70
N SER A 140 3.56 -2.48 23.40
CA SER A 140 2.47 -3.17 22.70
C SER A 140 2.98 -3.76 21.37
N PHE A 141 2.30 -4.79 20.90
CA PHE A 141 2.45 -5.29 19.53
C PHE A 141 1.14 -5.26 18.78
N LEU A 142 1.22 -5.29 17.47
CA LEU A 142 0.10 -5.52 16.56
C LEU A 142 0.51 -6.56 15.53
N PHE A 143 -0.39 -7.47 15.28
CA PHE A 143 -0.37 -8.35 14.11
C PHE A 143 -1.57 -8.00 13.24
N SER A 144 -1.37 -7.89 11.92
CA SER A 144 -2.46 -7.71 10.96
C SER A 144 -2.27 -8.58 9.72
N TYR A 145 -3.40 -8.95 9.16
CA TYR A 145 -3.52 -9.55 7.84
C TYR A 145 -4.38 -8.65 6.98
N SER A 146 -3.95 -8.37 5.76
CA SER A 146 -4.78 -7.67 4.78
C SER A 146 -4.76 -8.36 3.42
N PHE A 147 -5.84 -8.17 2.66
CA PHE A 147 -6.06 -8.80 1.38
C PHE A 147 -6.63 -7.81 0.38
N ILE A 148 -5.96 -7.68 -0.76
CA ILE A 148 -6.41 -6.94 -1.92
C ILE A 148 -6.75 -7.97 -3.01
N PRO A 149 -8.05 -8.15 -3.36
CA PRO A 149 -8.46 -9.19 -4.30
C PRO A 149 -8.04 -8.93 -5.74
N ASN A 150 -7.98 -7.66 -6.12
CA ASN A 150 -7.52 -7.22 -7.43
C ASN A 150 -7.06 -5.77 -7.36
N PHE A 151 -5.89 -5.50 -7.91
CA PHE A 151 -5.31 -4.17 -8.07
C PHE A 151 -4.82 -3.99 -9.51
N TYR A 152 -5.58 -3.23 -10.30
CA TYR A 152 -5.19 -2.90 -11.66
C TYR A 152 -4.08 -1.85 -11.65
N VAL A 153 -2.94 -2.16 -12.29
CA VAL A 153 -1.81 -1.25 -12.47
C VAL A 153 -1.98 -0.45 -13.76
N ARG A 154 -2.00 -1.15 -14.91
CA ARG A 154 -2.15 -0.58 -16.26
C ARG A 154 -2.36 -1.71 -17.26
N HIS A 155 -2.57 -1.41 -18.56
CA HIS A 155 -2.31 -2.39 -19.60
C HIS A 155 -0.83 -2.34 -20.00
N PHE A 156 -0.28 -3.50 -20.17
CA PHE A 156 1.09 -3.68 -20.62
C PHE A 156 1.11 -4.73 -21.73
N TYR A 157 2.12 -4.74 -22.60
CA TYR A 157 2.21 -5.79 -23.60
C TYR A 157 2.64 -7.09 -22.93
N ASP A 158 2.01 -8.18 -23.36
CA ASP A 158 2.35 -9.53 -23.00
C ASP A 158 3.44 -10.01 -23.97
N ASP A 159 4.59 -10.43 -23.48
CA ASP A 159 5.75 -10.77 -24.30
C ASP A 159 5.47 -12.00 -25.17
N ASP A 160 4.79 -13.00 -24.66
CA ASP A 160 4.38 -14.21 -25.38
C ASP A 160 3.42 -13.88 -26.52
N TRP A 161 2.40 -13.07 -26.26
CA TRP A 161 1.46 -12.64 -27.29
C TRP A 161 2.12 -11.76 -28.34
N THR A 162 3.06 -10.91 -27.93
CA THR A 162 3.84 -10.07 -28.83
C THR A 162 4.73 -10.92 -29.74
N TYR A 163 5.30 -12.01 -29.22
CA TYR A 163 6.09 -12.95 -30.02
C TYR A 163 5.25 -13.61 -31.13
N TYR A 164 4.01 -14.05 -30.85
CA TYR A 164 3.15 -14.71 -31.80
C TYR A 164 2.39 -13.77 -32.74
N TYR A 165 1.92 -12.63 -32.24
CA TYR A 165 0.98 -11.75 -32.95
C TYR A 165 1.59 -10.39 -33.34
N GLY A 166 2.79 -10.06 -32.86
CA GLY A 166 3.40 -8.75 -32.98
C GLY A 166 2.82 -7.72 -32.03
N PHE A 167 3.28 -6.47 -32.14
CA PHE A 167 2.77 -5.35 -31.37
C PHE A 167 1.43 -4.86 -31.99
N VAL A 168 0.35 -5.51 -31.63
CA VAL A 168 -1.03 -5.18 -32.00
C VAL A 168 -1.83 -4.77 -30.75
N PRO A 169 -2.97 -4.09 -30.87
CA PRO A 169 -3.76 -3.69 -29.70
C PRO A 169 -4.10 -4.85 -28.76
N GLU A 170 -4.35 -6.05 -29.31
CA GLU A 170 -4.72 -7.25 -28.58
C GLU A 170 -3.55 -7.85 -27.76
N SER A 171 -2.31 -7.48 -28.05
CA SER A 171 -1.14 -7.91 -27.24
C SER A 171 -0.97 -7.12 -25.94
N PHE A 172 -1.77 -6.04 -25.74
CA PHE A 172 -1.81 -5.33 -24.48
C PHE A 172 -2.85 -5.94 -23.54
N GLN A 173 -2.40 -6.54 -22.47
CA GLN A 173 -3.24 -7.20 -21.48
C GLN A 173 -3.31 -6.41 -20.17
N PRO A 174 -4.36 -6.56 -19.34
CA PRO A 174 -4.43 -5.91 -18.03
C PRO A 174 -3.34 -6.46 -17.12
N TYR A 175 -2.45 -5.60 -16.66
CA TYR A 175 -1.42 -5.91 -15.66
C TYR A 175 -2.03 -5.62 -14.30
N ASP A 176 -2.49 -6.65 -13.63
CA ASP A 176 -3.15 -6.60 -12.33
C ASP A 176 -2.70 -7.75 -11.41
N PHE A 177 -2.90 -7.58 -10.12
CA PHE A 177 -2.53 -8.58 -9.12
C PHE A 177 -3.52 -8.63 -7.96
N SER A 178 -3.53 -9.76 -7.26
CA SER A 178 -4.02 -9.86 -5.88
C SER A 178 -2.85 -9.81 -4.90
N LYS A 179 -3.11 -9.35 -3.66
CA LYS A 179 -2.08 -9.24 -2.63
C LYS A 179 -2.58 -9.75 -1.30
N ASP A 180 -1.79 -10.63 -0.68
CA ASP A 180 -1.86 -10.98 0.73
C ASP A 180 -0.75 -10.26 1.49
N ASP A 181 -1.05 -9.61 2.63
CA ASP A 181 -0.06 -8.93 3.47
C ASP A 181 -0.19 -9.35 4.93
N TYR A 182 0.88 -9.82 5.50
CA TYR A 182 1.01 -10.16 6.92
C TYR A 182 1.97 -9.16 7.55
N SER A 183 1.50 -8.34 8.49
CA SER A 183 2.36 -7.36 9.14
C SER A 183 2.38 -7.51 10.64
N PHE A 184 3.51 -7.18 11.21
CA PHE A 184 3.76 -7.22 12.62
C PHE A 184 4.57 -5.99 13.03
N TRP A 185 4.19 -5.35 14.13
CA TRP A 185 5.02 -4.35 14.74
C TRP A 185 5.04 -4.48 16.27
N VAL A 186 6.18 -4.07 16.84
CA VAL A 186 6.36 -3.88 18.28
C VAL A 186 6.64 -2.41 18.54
N GLN A 187 6.01 -1.87 19.55
CA GLN A 187 6.14 -0.47 19.94
C GLN A 187 6.50 -0.37 21.42
N GLN A 188 7.47 0.48 21.71
CA GLN A 188 7.93 0.81 23.05
C GLN A 188 7.89 2.32 23.28
N TYR A 189 7.26 2.75 24.39
CA TYR A 189 7.37 4.11 24.90
C TYR A 189 8.52 4.20 25.91
N LEU A 190 9.31 5.27 25.77
CA LEU A 190 10.47 5.58 26.63
C LEU A 190 10.31 6.99 27.19
N TRP A 191 11.05 7.30 28.25
CA TRP A 191 11.21 8.63 28.84
C TRP A 191 9.88 9.38 29.06
N ASN A 192 9.05 8.84 29.95
CA ASN A 192 7.72 9.38 30.24
C ASN A 192 6.82 9.54 29.00
N ARG A 193 6.95 8.62 28.05
CA ARG A 193 6.22 8.60 26.78
C ARG A 193 6.55 9.75 25.82
N ASN A 194 7.66 10.45 26.02
CA ASN A 194 8.11 11.48 25.08
C ASN A 194 8.73 10.86 23.82
N THR A 195 9.27 9.66 23.94
CA THR A 195 9.82 8.91 22.81
C THR A 195 9.02 7.64 22.59
N ARG A 196 8.72 7.34 21.34
CA ARG A 196 8.11 6.10 20.91
C ARG A 196 8.97 5.48 19.82
N VAL A 197 9.45 4.27 20.06
CA VAL A 197 10.18 3.46 19.08
C VAL A 197 9.26 2.37 18.57
N ARG A 198 9.22 2.16 17.25
CA ARG A 198 8.44 1.09 16.64
C ARG A 198 9.30 0.33 15.64
N GLY A 199 9.43 -0.99 15.88
CA GLY A 199 9.98 -1.94 14.91
C GLY A 199 8.88 -2.55 14.05
N TYR A 200 9.14 -2.76 12.75
CA TYR A 200 8.19 -3.32 11.77
C TYR A 200 8.78 -4.53 11.08
N PHE A 201 7.91 -5.45 10.79
CA PHE A 201 8.13 -6.54 9.85
C PHE A 201 6.86 -6.74 9.03
N SER A 202 6.97 -6.93 7.71
CA SER A 202 5.88 -7.47 6.92
C SER A 202 6.39 -8.48 5.90
N TYR A 203 5.51 -9.42 5.58
CA TYR A 203 5.61 -10.34 4.47
C TYR A 203 4.39 -10.14 3.59
N SER A 204 4.62 -9.87 2.30
CA SER A 204 3.55 -9.72 1.32
C SER A 204 3.76 -10.68 0.17
N LYS A 205 2.68 -11.26 -0.31
CA LYS A 205 2.66 -12.09 -1.50
C LYS A 205 1.84 -11.42 -2.58
N TYR A 206 2.45 -11.20 -3.73
CA TYR A 206 1.80 -10.69 -4.92
C TYR A 206 1.57 -11.81 -5.90
N LEU A 207 0.35 -11.93 -6.41
CA LEU A 207 -0.05 -12.92 -7.40
C LEU A 207 -0.66 -12.17 -8.57
N TYR A 208 0.08 -12.12 -9.65
CA TYR A 208 -0.35 -11.49 -10.90
C TYR A 208 -1.32 -12.39 -11.67
N ASN A 209 -1.99 -11.85 -12.67
CA ASN A 209 -2.85 -12.64 -13.53
C ASN A 209 -2.03 -13.56 -14.44
N GLU A 210 -2.71 -14.38 -15.25
CA GLU A 210 -2.09 -15.42 -16.08
C GLU A 210 -1.10 -14.90 -17.14
N HIS A 211 -1.20 -13.63 -17.52
CA HIS A 211 -0.34 -12.99 -18.51
C HIS A 211 0.99 -12.48 -17.94
N TYR A 212 1.14 -12.45 -16.61
CA TYR A 212 2.30 -11.79 -15.96
C TYR A 212 2.77 -12.55 -14.71
N THR A 213 2.71 -13.87 -14.74
CA THR A 213 3.07 -14.68 -13.56
C THR A 213 4.57 -14.65 -13.23
N GLU A 214 5.42 -14.17 -14.13
CA GLU A 214 6.84 -13.90 -13.91
C GLU A 214 7.06 -12.82 -12.85
N PHE A 215 6.08 -11.90 -12.66
CA PHE A 215 6.10 -10.86 -11.63
C PHE A 215 5.51 -11.31 -10.29
N ASP A 216 4.97 -12.55 -10.17
CA ASP A 216 4.60 -13.08 -8.85
C ASP A 216 5.77 -12.91 -7.90
N SER A 217 5.54 -12.36 -6.70
CA SER A 217 6.65 -12.09 -5.79
C SER A 217 6.32 -12.34 -4.32
N ASP A 218 7.37 -12.65 -3.59
CA ASP A 218 7.40 -12.70 -2.14
C ASP A 218 8.21 -11.51 -1.62
N ASP A 219 7.53 -10.59 -0.93
CA ASP A 219 8.13 -9.35 -0.47
C ASP A 219 8.32 -9.36 1.06
N TYR A 220 9.50 -8.96 1.51
CA TYR A 220 9.86 -8.86 2.92
C TYR A 220 10.24 -7.42 3.25
N LEU A 221 9.67 -6.85 4.30
CA LEU A 221 9.97 -5.50 4.76
C LEU A 221 10.34 -5.50 6.23
N TYR A 222 11.46 -4.85 6.55
CA TYR A 222 11.93 -4.61 7.91
C TYR A 222 12.05 -3.11 8.14
N GLY A 223 11.73 -2.64 9.33
CA GLY A 223 11.85 -1.22 9.58
C GLY A 223 11.89 -0.84 11.04
N ILE A 224 12.37 0.37 11.27
CA ILE A 224 12.33 1.04 12.57
C ILE A 224 11.89 2.49 12.39
N ARG A 225 11.09 3.00 13.31
CA ARG A 225 10.71 4.41 13.35
C ARG A 225 10.72 4.93 14.77
N VAL A 226 11.34 6.08 14.96
CA VAL A 226 11.41 6.79 16.23
C VAL A 226 10.59 8.06 16.14
N TYR A 227 9.72 8.28 17.10
CA TYR A 227 8.92 9.48 17.28
C TYR A 227 9.38 10.16 18.55
N GLN A 228 9.69 11.45 18.49
CA GLN A 228 10.16 12.23 19.61
C GLN A 228 9.29 13.47 19.77
N LYS A 229 8.68 13.60 20.95
CA LYS A 229 8.05 14.84 21.38
C LYS A 229 9.13 15.79 21.89
N ILE A 230 9.40 16.87 21.17
CA ILE A 230 10.41 17.87 21.53
C ILE A 230 9.84 18.87 22.54
N THR A 231 8.63 19.35 22.23
CA THR A 231 7.85 20.23 23.13
C THR A 231 6.40 19.78 23.15
N LYS A 232 5.54 20.48 23.88
CA LYS A 232 4.08 20.23 23.85
C LYS A 232 3.46 20.51 22.47
N LYS A 233 4.14 21.33 21.63
CA LYS A 233 3.64 21.76 20.32
C LYS A 233 4.42 21.20 19.14
N LEU A 234 5.57 20.55 19.38
CA LEU A 234 6.46 20.08 18.34
C LEU A 234 6.80 18.62 18.56
N SER A 235 6.53 17.80 17.56
CA SER A 235 6.97 16.40 17.45
C SER A 235 7.76 16.18 16.17
N VAL A 236 8.76 15.33 16.24
CA VAL A 236 9.55 14.89 15.06
C VAL A 236 9.55 13.36 14.98
N ASN A 237 9.74 12.83 13.80
CA ASN A 237 9.96 11.41 13.65
C ASN A 237 10.99 11.12 12.55
N LEU A 238 11.76 10.05 12.76
CA LEU A 238 12.71 9.52 11.81
C LEU A 238 12.47 8.02 11.66
N GLY A 239 12.57 7.53 10.45
CA GLY A 239 12.37 6.11 10.15
C GLY A 239 13.28 5.63 9.04
N TYR A 240 13.58 4.34 9.10
CA TYR A 240 14.26 3.60 8.05
C TYR A 240 13.56 2.28 7.84
N LYS A 241 13.41 1.88 6.56
CA LYS A 241 12.91 0.57 6.18
C LYS A 241 13.83 -0.01 5.11
N TYR A 242 13.95 -1.33 5.14
CA TYR A 242 14.60 -2.12 4.12
C TYR A 242 13.60 -3.14 3.59
N SER A 243 13.47 -3.23 2.27
CA SER A 243 12.58 -4.17 1.61
C SER A 243 13.34 -5.04 0.62
N ILE A 244 12.90 -6.27 0.47
CA ILE A 244 13.36 -7.21 -0.56
C ILE A 244 12.11 -7.70 -1.26
N SER A 245 12.09 -7.64 -2.59
CA SER A 245 11.08 -8.26 -3.45
C SER A 245 11.75 -9.34 -4.27
N ASP A 246 11.33 -10.58 -4.07
CA ASP A 246 11.83 -11.77 -4.78
C ASP A 246 10.79 -12.19 -5.82
N ALA A 247 10.95 -11.68 -7.05
CA ALA A 247 10.08 -12.00 -8.17
C ALA A 247 10.38 -13.41 -8.72
N LYS A 248 9.38 -14.07 -9.27
CA LYS A 248 9.50 -15.40 -9.87
C LYS A 248 10.43 -15.40 -11.10
N GLY A 249 10.29 -14.39 -11.99
CA GLY A 249 11.17 -14.16 -13.14
C GLY A 249 11.10 -15.26 -14.22
N PHE A 250 9.98 -15.96 -14.33
CA PHE A 250 9.66 -16.91 -15.41
C PHE A 250 8.17 -17.24 -15.37
N ASP A 251 7.57 -17.56 -16.48
CA ASP A 251 6.14 -17.90 -16.55
C ASP A 251 5.89 -19.32 -17.05
N GLN A 252 6.79 -19.90 -17.89
CA GLN A 252 6.56 -21.18 -18.55
C GLN A 252 6.96 -22.40 -17.71
N PRO A 253 6.29 -23.57 -17.94
CA PRO A 253 6.66 -24.81 -17.27
C PRO A 253 8.08 -25.26 -17.63
N ASN A 254 8.85 -25.69 -16.64
CA ASN A 254 10.24 -26.14 -16.72
C ASN A 254 11.30 -25.06 -16.95
N GLU A 255 10.92 -23.80 -16.89
CA GLU A 255 11.85 -22.70 -16.83
C GLU A 255 12.31 -22.41 -15.39
N THR A 256 13.37 -21.69 -15.31
CA THR A 256 13.91 -21.09 -14.08
C THR A 256 14.28 -19.67 -14.38
N ARG A 257 14.44 -18.81 -13.38
CA ARG A 257 14.89 -17.42 -13.51
C ARG A 257 16.18 -17.27 -14.35
N GLN A 258 17.02 -18.30 -14.46
CA GLN A 258 18.25 -18.27 -15.25
C GLN A 258 18.07 -18.71 -16.71
N THR A 259 17.02 -19.45 -17.02
CA THR A 259 16.77 -20.01 -18.35
C THR A 259 15.62 -19.34 -19.08
N SER A 260 14.82 -18.57 -18.37
CA SER A 260 13.71 -17.79 -18.94
C SER A 260 14.21 -16.59 -19.73
N ASP A 261 13.45 -16.18 -20.72
CA ASP A 261 13.57 -14.90 -21.43
C ASP A 261 12.65 -13.80 -20.89
N ASP A 262 11.86 -14.12 -19.83
CA ASP A 262 10.98 -13.16 -19.17
C ASP A 262 11.72 -12.13 -18.32
N SER A 263 11.02 -11.05 -18.01
CA SER A 263 11.53 -9.99 -17.13
C SER A 263 11.70 -10.46 -15.68
N ASP A 264 12.83 -10.15 -15.05
CA ASP A 264 13.10 -10.39 -13.63
C ASP A 264 13.06 -9.07 -12.83
N ALA A 265 11.94 -8.82 -12.17
CA ALA A 265 11.73 -7.62 -11.36
C ALA A 265 12.28 -7.71 -9.92
N THR A 266 13.09 -8.73 -9.60
CA THR A 266 13.71 -8.89 -8.28
C THR A 266 14.50 -7.65 -7.90
N ASN A 267 14.25 -7.13 -6.69
CA ASN A 267 14.87 -5.89 -6.24
C ASN A 267 14.98 -5.82 -4.71
N TYR A 268 15.76 -4.84 -4.23
CA TYR A 268 15.74 -4.41 -2.84
C TYR A 268 15.63 -2.89 -2.74
N GLU A 269 15.16 -2.41 -1.58
CA GLU A 269 14.89 -1.00 -1.38
C GLU A 269 15.40 -0.51 -0.02
N HIS A 270 15.88 0.73 0.00
CA HIS A 270 16.16 1.50 1.20
C HIS A 270 15.17 2.68 1.27
N ILE A 271 14.42 2.79 2.37
CA ILE A 271 13.39 3.81 2.53
C ILE A 271 13.71 4.64 3.78
N TYR A 272 13.97 5.93 3.60
CA TYR A 272 14.24 6.90 4.64
C TYR A 272 13.03 7.80 4.83
N ILE A 273 12.64 8.04 6.07
CA ILE A 273 11.45 8.81 6.42
C ILE A 273 11.84 9.86 7.45
N ALA A 274 11.43 11.10 7.23
CA ALA A 274 11.54 12.19 8.20
C ALA A 274 10.21 12.94 8.27
N GLY A 275 9.75 13.24 9.48
CA GLY A 275 8.49 13.95 9.66
C GLY A 275 8.56 14.94 10.83
N ILE A 276 7.76 15.99 10.71
CA ILE A 276 7.58 17.02 11.72
C ILE A 276 6.10 17.33 11.85
N GLU A 277 5.65 17.56 13.07
CA GLU A 277 4.26 17.92 13.39
C GLU A 277 4.26 19.10 14.34
N PHE A 278 3.47 20.10 14.02
CA PHE A 278 3.28 21.31 14.81
C PHE A 278 1.83 21.45 15.24
N LYS A 279 1.58 21.52 16.54
CA LYS A 279 0.31 22.01 17.07
C LYS A 279 0.27 23.52 16.93
N LEU A 280 -0.69 24.02 16.17
CA LEU A 280 -0.91 25.43 15.95
C LEU A 280 -1.75 26.04 17.09
N PRO A 281 -1.81 27.37 17.22
CA PRO A 281 -2.81 28.02 18.07
C PRO A 281 -4.22 27.65 17.63
N ASP A 282 -5.14 27.49 18.58
CA ASP A 282 -6.54 27.16 18.30
C ASP A 282 -7.17 28.17 17.32
N VAL A 283 -7.84 27.63 16.31
CA VAL A 283 -8.63 28.42 15.36
C VAL A 283 -10.10 28.23 15.71
N PHE A 284 -10.78 29.33 16.05
CA PHE A 284 -12.18 29.31 16.54
C PHE A 284 -12.40 28.36 17.74
N SER A 285 -11.41 28.24 18.63
CA SER A 285 -11.38 27.29 19.76
C SER A 285 -11.35 25.81 19.34
N LEU A 286 -10.92 25.52 18.12
CA LEU A 286 -10.73 24.15 17.60
C LEU A 286 -9.23 23.80 17.61
N ASP A 287 -8.93 22.61 18.12
CA ASP A 287 -7.57 22.03 18.05
C ASP A 287 -7.17 21.82 16.61
N ASN A 288 -5.94 22.20 16.27
CA ASN A 288 -5.42 22.00 14.92
C ASN A 288 -3.91 21.75 14.91
N ASP A 289 -3.46 21.03 13.90
CA ASP A 289 -2.06 20.75 13.68
C ASP A 289 -1.68 20.75 12.20
N LEU A 290 -0.41 21.00 11.94
CA LEU A 290 0.21 20.94 10.63
C LEU A 290 1.29 19.87 10.68
N SER A 291 1.27 18.94 9.73
CA SER A 291 2.31 17.92 9.60
C SER A 291 2.96 17.95 8.21
N PHE A 292 4.25 17.68 8.20
CA PHE A 292 5.03 17.46 7.00
C PHE A 292 5.82 16.17 7.14
N THR A 293 5.77 15.31 6.11
CA THR A 293 6.58 14.09 6.04
C THR A 293 7.27 14.01 4.69
N ALA A 294 8.58 13.81 4.71
CA ALA A 294 9.39 13.50 3.54
C ALA A 294 9.78 12.02 3.56
N GLN A 295 9.67 11.36 2.42
CA GLN A 295 10.16 10.01 2.20
C GLN A 295 11.08 10.01 0.99
N TYR A 296 12.25 9.40 1.15
CA TYR A 296 13.21 9.13 0.09
C TYR A 296 13.40 7.61 0.01
N GLN A 297 13.31 7.04 -1.19
CA GLN A 297 13.45 5.61 -1.42
C GLN A 297 14.42 5.37 -2.56
N GLU A 298 15.39 4.50 -2.32
CA GLU A 298 16.31 3.96 -3.31
C GLU A 298 15.92 2.51 -3.59
N GLN A 299 15.67 2.16 -4.84
CA GLN A 299 15.33 0.81 -5.28
C GLN A 299 16.37 0.33 -6.27
N PHE A 300 16.89 -0.88 -6.08
CA PHE A 300 17.92 -1.48 -6.91
C PHE A 300 17.46 -2.82 -7.43
N PHE A 301 17.37 -2.95 -8.74
CA PHE A 301 17.03 -4.21 -9.40
C PHE A 301 18.25 -5.11 -9.47
N THR A 302 18.04 -6.40 -9.19
CA THR A 302 19.10 -7.39 -9.04
C THR A 302 19.03 -8.53 -10.04
N THR A 303 18.22 -8.35 -11.10
CA THR A 303 18.15 -9.32 -12.19
C THR A 303 19.55 -9.70 -12.68
N LYS A 304 19.71 -10.98 -13.02
CA LYS A 304 20.93 -11.51 -13.63
C LYS A 304 20.85 -11.59 -15.15
N HIS A 305 19.72 -11.21 -15.72
CA HIS A 305 19.52 -11.17 -17.15
C HIS A 305 20.41 -10.11 -17.79
N PHE A 306 20.90 -10.43 -18.99
CA PHE A 306 21.63 -9.47 -19.78
C PHE A 306 20.71 -8.32 -20.23
N LEU A 307 21.34 -7.20 -20.57
CA LEU A 307 20.62 -5.99 -20.98
C LEU A 307 19.69 -6.22 -22.18
N GLU A 308 20.06 -7.12 -23.08
CA GLU A 308 19.31 -7.45 -24.29
C GLU A 308 18.01 -8.21 -23.98
N LEU A 309 18.00 -9.03 -22.91
CA LEU A 309 16.83 -9.79 -22.50
C LEU A 309 15.92 -8.99 -21.58
N ASP A 310 16.48 -8.23 -20.65
CA ASP A 310 15.70 -7.46 -19.68
C ASP A 310 16.17 -5.99 -19.63
N PRO A 311 15.89 -5.21 -20.69
CA PRO A 311 16.37 -3.84 -20.82
C PRO A 311 15.82 -2.86 -19.79
N LEU A 312 14.72 -3.20 -19.14
CA LEU A 312 14.04 -2.35 -18.16
C LEU A 312 14.42 -2.64 -16.71
N HIS A 313 15.07 -3.78 -16.41
CA HIS A 313 15.48 -4.13 -15.05
C HIS A 313 17.01 -4.29 -14.93
N SER A 314 17.72 -4.69 -15.99
CA SER A 314 19.16 -4.92 -15.93
C SER A 314 19.94 -3.69 -15.49
N GLY A 315 20.55 -3.77 -14.28
CA GLY A 315 21.32 -2.70 -13.66
C GLY A 315 20.55 -1.42 -13.35
N ARG A 316 19.21 -1.49 -13.32
CA ARG A 316 18.34 -0.36 -13.04
C ARG A 316 18.35 -0.01 -11.57
N TYR A 317 18.24 1.29 -11.30
CA TYR A 317 17.96 1.85 -9.99
C TYR A 317 16.99 3.02 -10.10
N ASP A 318 16.10 3.13 -9.11
CA ASP A 318 15.08 4.15 -9.02
C ASP A 318 15.25 4.98 -7.75
N TYR A 319 15.09 6.30 -7.87
CA TYR A 319 14.99 7.23 -6.76
C TYR A 319 13.58 7.77 -6.68
N ASN A 320 12.87 7.43 -5.58
CA ASN A 320 11.52 7.88 -5.35
C ASN A 320 11.50 8.92 -4.24
N TYR A 321 10.84 10.04 -4.51
CA TYR A 321 10.62 11.13 -3.58
C TYR A 321 9.13 11.25 -3.31
N ARG A 322 8.74 11.40 -2.02
CA ARG A 322 7.36 11.64 -1.64
C ARG A 322 7.32 12.68 -0.54
N PHE A 323 6.49 13.69 -0.67
CA PHE A 323 6.26 14.73 0.31
C PHE A 323 4.78 14.79 0.64
N TYR A 324 4.46 14.77 1.93
CA TYR A 324 3.11 14.80 2.46
C TYR A 324 2.94 16.04 3.33
N PHE A 325 1.97 16.87 3.03
CA PHE A 325 1.54 18.00 3.85
C PHE A 325 0.12 17.73 4.30
N ASN A 326 -0.15 17.83 5.62
CA ASN A 326 -1.48 17.69 6.15
C ASN A 326 -1.76 18.84 7.12
N TYR A 327 -2.95 19.40 7.01
CA TYR A 327 -3.54 20.30 7.99
C TYR A 327 -4.76 19.62 8.57
N ASN A 328 -4.72 19.30 9.86
CA ASN A 328 -5.77 18.63 10.60
C ASN A 328 -6.52 19.64 11.45
N LEU A 329 -7.83 19.52 11.50
CA LEU A 329 -8.74 20.35 12.28
C LEU A 329 -9.74 19.44 13.01
N ASP A 330 -9.73 19.45 14.34
CA ASP A 330 -10.71 18.73 15.16
C ASP A 330 -11.97 19.60 15.30
N LEU A 331 -13.02 19.28 14.53
CA LEU A 331 -14.25 20.08 14.47
C LEU A 331 -15.13 19.84 15.69
N PHE A 332 -15.27 18.58 16.11
CA PHE A 332 -16.03 18.16 17.30
C PHE A 332 -15.33 16.94 17.92
N ASN A 333 -15.77 16.51 19.11
CA ASN A 333 -15.14 15.40 19.85
C ASN A 333 -14.94 14.10 19.03
N ASN A 334 -15.75 13.89 18.01
CA ASN A 334 -15.73 12.65 17.21
C ASN A 334 -15.54 12.90 15.72
N PHE A 335 -15.36 14.15 15.31
CA PHE A 335 -15.31 14.52 13.90
C PHE A 335 -14.09 15.38 13.59
N SER A 336 -13.28 15.00 12.63
CA SER A 336 -12.10 15.75 12.19
C SER A 336 -12.08 15.91 10.67
N LEU A 337 -11.43 16.99 10.23
CA LEU A 337 -11.18 17.33 8.85
C LEU A 337 -9.67 17.40 8.64
N THR A 338 -9.16 16.73 7.62
CA THR A 338 -7.78 16.85 7.15
C THR A 338 -7.77 17.38 5.73
N SER A 339 -7.12 18.51 5.49
CA SER A 339 -6.75 18.96 4.15
C SER A 339 -5.34 18.51 3.86
N PHE A 340 -5.07 17.97 2.68
CA PHE A 340 -3.76 17.43 2.36
C PHE A 340 -3.29 17.76 0.95
N PHE A 341 -1.97 17.76 0.80
CA PHE A 341 -1.26 17.80 -0.46
C PHE A 341 -0.14 16.76 -0.42
N THR A 342 -0.08 15.92 -1.45
CA THR A 342 1.00 14.95 -1.63
C THR A 342 1.67 15.19 -2.97
N TRP A 343 3.00 15.21 -2.99
CA TRP A 343 3.78 15.20 -4.21
C TRP A 343 4.68 13.98 -4.25
N MET A 344 4.73 13.33 -5.41
CA MET A 344 5.52 12.13 -5.65
C MET A 344 6.29 12.28 -6.97
N SER A 345 7.51 11.78 -7.01
CA SER A 345 8.32 11.69 -8.23
C SER A 345 9.22 10.49 -8.17
N ARG A 346 9.41 9.83 -9.31
CA ARG A 346 10.42 8.81 -9.53
C ARG A 346 11.39 9.26 -10.59
N LYS A 347 12.67 9.02 -10.34
CA LYS A 347 13.76 9.14 -11.29
C LYS A 347 14.44 7.81 -11.41
N SER A 348 14.46 7.28 -12.62
CA SER A 348 14.98 5.96 -12.96
C SER A 348 16.22 6.08 -13.82
N SER A 349 17.19 5.21 -13.61
CA SER A 349 18.39 5.14 -14.43
C SER A 349 18.95 3.71 -14.43
N THR A 350 19.97 3.45 -15.23
CA THR A 350 20.68 2.17 -15.26
C THR A 350 22.18 2.39 -15.36
N SER A 351 22.96 1.40 -14.91
CA SER A 351 24.40 1.35 -15.08
C SER A 351 24.82 1.26 -16.57
N ALA A 352 23.96 0.67 -17.42
CA ALA A 352 24.17 0.57 -18.86
C ALA A 352 23.91 1.91 -19.54
N LYS A 353 24.98 2.63 -19.92
CA LYS A 353 24.90 3.99 -20.46
C LYS A 353 24.01 4.12 -21.70
N THR A 354 24.01 3.10 -22.56
CA THR A 354 23.22 3.05 -23.81
C THR A 354 21.73 2.95 -23.58
N ASN A 355 21.31 2.51 -22.37
CA ASN A 355 19.91 2.25 -22.04
C ASN A 355 19.29 3.28 -21.07
N ARG A 356 20.04 4.31 -20.67
CA ARG A 356 19.57 5.29 -19.68
C ARG A 356 18.36 6.06 -20.14
N GLU A 357 18.34 6.50 -21.39
CA GLU A 357 17.24 7.24 -21.98
C GLU A 357 16.00 6.38 -22.04
N LEU A 358 16.10 5.14 -22.51
CA LEU A 358 15.00 4.20 -22.52
C LEU A 358 14.40 4.02 -21.11
N VAL A 359 15.22 3.74 -20.09
CA VAL A 359 14.76 3.52 -18.72
C VAL A 359 14.09 4.77 -18.15
N SER A 360 14.67 5.96 -18.35
CA SER A 360 14.07 7.21 -17.85
C SER A 360 12.74 7.52 -18.57
N ASP A 361 12.68 7.35 -19.88
CA ASP A 361 11.47 7.58 -20.68
C ASP A 361 10.30 6.65 -20.28
N GLU A 362 10.62 5.41 -19.92
CA GLU A 362 9.61 4.41 -19.53
C GLU A 362 9.16 4.53 -18.07
N LYS A 363 10.04 4.99 -17.18
CA LYS A 363 9.83 4.80 -15.74
C LYS A 363 9.79 6.08 -14.92
N ASP A 364 10.34 7.21 -15.42
CA ASP A 364 10.23 8.50 -14.72
C ASP A 364 8.78 8.95 -14.64
N TYR A 365 8.38 9.51 -13.51
CA TYR A 365 7.07 10.16 -13.42
C TYR A 365 7.07 11.25 -12.34
N SER A 366 6.08 12.14 -12.46
CA SER A 366 5.68 13.07 -11.41
C SER A 366 4.17 12.98 -11.21
N GLN A 367 3.75 13.13 -9.95
CA GLN A 367 2.35 13.04 -9.55
C GLN A 367 2.11 13.95 -8.36
N TYR A 368 0.97 14.62 -8.31
CA TYR A 368 0.50 15.26 -7.09
C TYR A 368 -0.96 14.91 -6.82
N GLN A 369 -1.29 14.94 -5.54
CA GLN A 369 -2.64 14.74 -5.04
C GLN A 369 -3.00 15.89 -4.11
N VAL A 370 -4.23 16.39 -4.19
CA VAL A 370 -4.76 17.41 -3.31
C VAL A 370 -6.18 17.06 -2.94
N GLY A 371 -6.50 17.12 -1.66
CA GLY A 371 -7.81 16.68 -1.21
C GLY A 371 -8.14 16.99 0.24
N MET A 372 -9.29 16.44 0.65
CA MET A 372 -9.82 16.56 2.00
C MET A 372 -10.31 15.20 2.49
N LYS A 373 -10.03 14.88 3.76
CA LYS A 373 -10.49 13.68 4.44
C LYS A 373 -11.36 14.09 5.63
N PHE A 374 -12.56 13.55 5.69
CA PHE A 374 -13.48 13.64 6.83
C PHE A 374 -13.38 12.34 7.61
N ASN A 375 -13.27 12.42 8.92
CA ASN A 375 -13.20 11.25 9.78
C ASN A 375 -14.22 11.40 10.93
N TYR A 376 -15.02 10.36 11.13
CA TYR A 376 -16.02 10.29 12.19
C TYR A 376 -15.84 9.01 13.01
N LYS A 377 -15.82 9.16 14.36
CA LYS A 377 -15.63 8.05 15.30
C LYS A 377 -16.81 7.95 16.28
N ILE A 378 -17.27 6.72 16.50
CA ILE A 378 -18.32 6.38 17.47
C ILE A 378 -17.75 5.37 18.47
N LYS A 379 -18.07 5.55 19.76
CA LYS A 379 -17.72 4.61 20.84
C LYS A 379 -18.99 4.16 21.52
N PHE A 380 -19.08 2.83 21.75
CA PHE A 380 -20.25 2.18 22.39
C PHE A 380 -19.87 1.52 23.71
#